data_24795ee7251011158a27a08dca74c9cd
#
_entry.id   24795ee7251011158a27a08dca74c9cd
#
_cell.length_a   1.000
_cell.length_b   1.000
_cell.length_c   1.000
_cell.angle_alpha   90.00
_cell.angle_beta   90.00
_cell.angle_gamma   90.00
#
_symmetry.space_group_name_H-M   'P 1'
#
loop_
_entity.id
_entity.type
_entity.pdbx_description
1 polymer ?
#
loop_
_entity_poly.entity_id
_entity_poly.type
_entity_poly.pdbx_seq_one_letter_code
_entity_poly.pdbx_strand_id
1 'polypeptide(L)'
;TLYSDVIAYAKEARAKGLKVPLLLMGYYNSFLAAGVEATCKECSAAGIDGFIVVDLPVEESWRVMAPAAASNNLSLVPLASPTSGAERIAQVAEAATSPLPGMVYVVSLLGVTGTREGEEAKAKANRLAECKAVVQSVRDAAKKHGYKEGDLPVVVGFGISERKHVEEFSTFADGCVVGSKIVQELGKNGISAMGSLVRTLSGGPLGSTQAEPPAKRQKTLSDKEETERKKHADKWNFGTSVFGGRFIPETLMVAHHELEMAWKKWKVDPEFKAELARLRKDFIGGPTPLYHAKRLSDFCGGAQIWFKREELAHTGAHKINNAVGQALLAIKLGKKRIIAETGAGQHGVATAAACALLDLECIVYMGEIDTERQKLNCFRMRELGATVVPVKSGSRTLKDAVNEALRDWVTNIRTTHYIIGSAVGPHPFPDIVRDLQSVIGNEARAQMLNQTAGEFGHPTFTNGPGRLPDVVVACVGGGSNAIGMFTAFLEDKQVRIVGVEAGGEHGPWLPDGTETDKHSATLTKGSVGVLHGSRTYLLQSPDGQIKETHSISAGLDYPGVGPQHASLKACGRVEYVFATDTQALDAMRLVSRKEGIVPALEPSHALHQTM
;
A
#
# COMPACT_ATOMS: atom_id res chain seq x y z
N THR A 1 8.78 3.98 -20.67
CA THR A 1 10.24 3.86 -20.81
C THR A 1 10.68 2.65 -20.02
N LEU A 2 11.28 1.67 -20.67
CA LEU A 2 11.79 0.47 -20.03
C LEU A 2 13.07 0.79 -19.24
N TYR A 3 13.37 -0.01 -18.22
CA TYR A 3 14.62 0.13 -17.44
C TYR A 3 15.86 0.07 -18.35
N SER A 4 15.89 -0.86 -19.31
CA SER A 4 16.98 -0.98 -20.30
C SER A 4 17.22 0.29 -21.11
N ASP A 5 16.14 1.01 -21.49
CA ASP A 5 16.26 2.26 -22.23
C ASP A 5 16.94 3.34 -21.38
N VAL A 6 16.59 3.42 -20.10
CA VAL A 6 17.19 4.40 -19.17
C VAL A 6 18.69 4.18 -19.03
N ILE A 7 19.12 2.93 -18.91
CA ILE A 7 20.54 2.56 -18.87
C ILE A 7 21.26 2.92 -20.18
N ALA A 8 20.62 2.65 -21.33
CA ALA A 8 21.18 3.01 -22.64
C ALA A 8 21.36 4.53 -22.77
N TYR A 9 20.36 5.32 -22.36
CA TYR A 9 20.44 6.79 -22.37
C TYR A 9 21.55 7.32 -21.44
N ALA A 10 21.75 6.72 -20.28
CA ALA A 10 22.84 7.09 -19.36
C ALA A 10 24.22 6.85 -20.01
N LYS A 11 24.43 5.68 -20.62
CA LYS A 11 25.65 5.34 -21.37
C LYS A 11 25.91 6.33 -22.51
N GLU A 12 24.88 6.65 -23.29
CA GLU A 12 24.95 7.59 -24.40
C GLU A 12 25.29 9.01 -23.91
N ALA A 13 24.66 9.48 -22.84
CA ALA A 13 24.96 10.77 -22.25
C ALA A 13 26.42 10.88 -21.79
N ARG A 14 26.95 9.84 -21.15
CA ARG A 14 28.36 9.76 -20.77
C ARG A 14 29.29 9.76 -21.98
N ALA A 15 28.97 8.99 -23.01
CA ALA A 15 29.74 8.98 -24.26
C ALA A 15 29.75 10.33 -24.96
N LYS A 16 28.67 11.12 -24.85
CA LYS A 16 28.58 12.49 -25.36
C LYS A 16 29.22 13.54 -24.45
N GLY A 17 29.90 13.14 -23.37
CA GLY A 17 30.70 14.01 -22.52
C GLY A 17 30.00 14.58 -21.29
N LEU A 18 28.85 14.00 -20.85
CA LEU A 18 28.21 14.38 -19.58
C LEU A 18 29.15 14.05 -18.40
N LYS A 19 29.62 15.07 -17.67
CA LYS A 19 30.53 14.93 -16.53
C LYS A 19 29.90 15.17 -15.17
N VAL A 20 28.75 15.86 -15.12
CA VAL A 20 28.01 16.09 -13.86
C VAL A 20 27.49 14.79 -13.27
N PRO A 21 27.29 14.71 -11.95
CA PRO A 21 26.64 13.55 -11.33
C PRO A 21 25.29 13.23 -11.97
N LEU A 22 25.04 11.95 -12.21
CA LEU A 22 23.79 11.43 -12.80
C LEU A 22 23.12 10.49 -11.82
N LEU A 23 21.94 10.88 -11.34
CA LEU A 23 21.14 10.08 -10.42
C LEU A 23 19.88 9.57 -11.13
N LEU A 24 19.51 8.31 -10.90
CA LEU A 24 18.21 7.78 -11.33
C LEU A 24 17.17 8.00 -10.25
N MET A 25 16.01 8.54 -10.65
CA MET A 25 14.87 8.72 -9.76
C MET A 25 13.73 7.78 -10.16
N GLY A 26 13.20 7.03 -9.20
CA GLY A 26 12.11 6.09 -9.48
C GLY A 26 11.47 5.52 -8.22
N TYR A 27 10.55 4.57 -8.45
CA TYR A 27 9.94 3.76 -7.40
C TYR A 27 10.71 2.46 -7.21
N TYR A 28 10.75 1.97 -5.97
CA TYR A 28 11.53 0.79 -5.60
C TYR A 28 11.13 -0.48 -6.38
N ASN A 29 9.86 -0.63 -6.74
CA ASN A 29 9.39 -1.82 -7.45
C ASN A 29 10.13 -2.09 -8.77
N SER A 30 10.47 -1.05 -9.53
CA SER A 30 11.23 -1.20 -10.79
C SER A 30 12.65 -1.74 -10.56
N PHE A 31 13.31 -1.28 -9.49
CA PHE A 31 14.64 -1.79 -9.10
C PHE A 31 14.57 -3.22 -8.56
N LEU A 32 13.52 -3.55 -7.81
CA LEU A 32 13.28 -4.88 -7.29
C LEU A 32 13.02 -5.90 -8.41
N ALA A 33 12.19 -5.54 -9.40
CA ALA A 33 11.86 -6.40 -10.53
C ALA A 33 13.08 -6.72 -11.41
N ALA A 34 13.94 -5.72 -11.65
CA ALA A 34 15.18 -5.89 -12.39
C ALA A 34 16.29 -6.60 -11.59
N GLY A 35 16.09 -6.79 -10.28
CA GLY A 35 17.08 -7.34 -9.35
C GLY A 35 18.03 -6.26 -8.82
N VAL A 36 17.92 -5.94 -7.54
CA VAL A 36 18.63 -4.79 -6.92
C VAL A 36 20.14 -4.84 -7.13
N GLU A 37 20.76 -6.00 -6.88
CA GLU A 37 22.22 -6.16 -7.04
C GLU A 37 22.66 -6.02 -8.50
N ALA A 38 21.92 -6.67 -9.43
CA ALA A 38 22.18 -6.57 -10.86
C ALA A 38 22.04 -5.13 -11.35
N THR A 39 20.98 -4.44 -10.92
CA THR A 39 20.72 -3.04 -11.23
C THR A 39 21.85 -2.13 -10.75
N CYS A 40 22.29 -2.28 -9.49
CA CYS A 40 23.39 -1.48 -8.96
C CYS A 40 24.68 -1.67 -9.76
N LYS A 41 25.01 -2.91 -10.11
CA LYS A 41 26.20 -3.23 -10.94
C LYS A 41 26.09 -2.61 -12.33
N GLU A 42 24.95 -2.75 -12.99
CA GLU A 42 24.73 -2.20 -14.34
C GLU A 42 24.72 -0.68 -14.36
N CYS A 43 24.09 -0.03 -13.37
CA CYS A 43 24.08 1.42 -13.22
C CYS A 43 25.47 1.98 -13.00
N SER A 44 26.27 1.36 -12.14
CA SER A 44 27.67 1.76 -11.92
C SER A 44 28.48 1.64 -13.22
N ALA A 45 28.34 0.54 -13.96
CA ALA A 45 29.01 0.34 -15.25
C ALA A 45 28.54 1.33 -16.34
N ALA A 46 27.32 1.85 -16.24
CA ALA A 46 26.76 2.85 -17.14
C ALA A 46 27.20 4.29 -16.79
N GLY A 47 27.95 4.48 -15.70
CA GLY A 47 28.38 5.78 -15.23
C GLY A 47 27.30 6.58 -14.48
N ILE A 48 26.31 5.90 -13.92
CA ILE A 48 25.35 6.46 -12.99
C ILE A 48 26.04 6.57 -11.62
N ASP A 49 25.74 7.63 -10.85
CA ASP A 49 26.39 7.92 -9.58
C ASP A 49 25.51 7.58 -8.36
N GLY A 50 24.20 7.35 -8.56
CA GLY A 50 23.32 7.00 -7.46
C GLY A 50 21.83 7.03 -7.80
N PHE A 51 21.02 6.98 -6.73
CA PHE A 51 19.58 6.83 -6.82
C PHE A 51 18.83 7.79 -5.90
N ILE A 52 17.62 8.20 -6.34
CA ILE A 52 16.58 8.82 -5.53
C ILE A 52 15.36 7.89 -5.61
N VAL A 53 15.08 7.13 -4.56
CA VAL A 53 13.98 6.17 -4.53
C VAL A 53 12.90 6.69 -3.58
N VAL A 54 11.84 7.25 -4.15
CA VAL A 54 10.88 8.11 -3.42
C VAL A 54 10.00 7.37 -2.41
N ASP A 55 9.81 6.08 -2.58
CA ASP A 55 9.03 5.19 -1.72
C ASP A 55 9.91 4.24 -0.88
N LEU A 56 11.19 4.57 -0.72
CA LEU A 56 12.15 3.77 0.03
C LEU A 56 12.71 4.57 1.21
N PRO A 57 12.00 4.61 2.36
CA PRO A 57 12.48 5.29 3.55
C PRO A 57 13.72 4.62 4.12
N VAL A 58 14.44 5.33 4.99
CA VAL A 58 15.77 4.95 5.48
C VAL A 58 15.79 3.53 6.05
N GLU A 59 14.79 3.14 6.84
CA GLU A 59 14.71 1.82 7.46
C GLU A 59 14.61 0.68 6.46
N GLU A 60 13.83 0.90 5.39
CA GLU A 60 13.70 -0.09 4.32
C GLU A 60 14.94 -0.07 3.41
N SER A 61 15.50 1.12 3.13
CA SER A 61 16.64 1.27 2.25
C SER A 61 17.85 0.48 2.72
N TRP A 62 18.16 0.55 4.00
CA TRP A 62 19.28 -0.20 4.60
C TRP A 62 19.12 -1.70 4.50
N ARG A 63 17.89 -2.18 4.52
CA ARG A 63 17.56 -3.60 4.44
C ARG A 63 17.66 -4.16 3.03
N VAL A 64 17.24 -3.37 2.02
CA VAL A 64 16.98 -3.94 0.69
C VAL A 64 17.83 -3.35 -0.45
N MET A 65 18.42 -2.17 -0.32
CA MET A 65 19.14 -1.53 -1.43
C MET A 65 20.48 -0.90 -1.06
N ALA A 66 20.61 -0.28 0.10
CA ALA A 66 21.81 0.46 0.47
C ALA A 66 23.11 -0.38 0.44
N PRO A 67 23.13 -1.67 0.89
CA PRO A 67 24.32 -2.51 0.78
C PRO A 67 24.77 -2.74 -0.65
N ALA A 68 23.83 -3.02 -1.57
CA ALA A 68 24.16 -3.25 -2.98
C ALA A 68 24.63 -1.95 -3.67
N ALA A 69 23.99 -0.82 -3.37
CA ALA A 69 24.42 0.49 -3.88
C ALA A 69 25.84 0.83 -3.42
N ALA A 70 26.13 0.67 -2.12
CA ALA A 70 27.44 0.92 -1.55
C ALA A 70 28.55 0.05 -2.17
N SER A 71 28.29 -1.27 -2.34
CA SER A 71 29.23 -2.21 -2.95
C SER A 71 29.56 -1.86 -4.41
N ASN A 72 28.71 -1.08 -5.08
CA ASN A 72 28.90 -0.63 -6.45
C ASN A 72 29.26 0.86 -6.57
N ASN A 73 29.66 1.52 -5.47
CA ASN A 73 30.00 2.94 -5.42
C ASN A 73 28.87 3.88 -5.87
N LEU A 74 27.62 3.52 -5.57
CA LEU A 74 26.43 4.32 -5.87
C LEU A 74 25.89 4.97 -4.60
N SER A 75 25.55 6.26 -4.67
CA SER A 75 24.89 6.98 -3.59
C SER A 75 23.40 6.67 -3.58
N LEU A 76 22.82 6.50 -2.39
CA LEU A 76 21.37 6.43 -2.20
C LEU A 76 20.94 7.68 -1.43
N VAL A 77 20.19 8.56 -2.09
CA VAL A 77 19.80 9.88 -1.57
C VAL A 77 18.58 9.74 -0.67
N PRO A 78 18.71 9.97 0.65
CA PRO A 78 17.56 9.94 1.53
C PRO A 78 16.73 11.23 1.40
N LEU A 79 15.43 11.11 1.73
CA LEU A 79 14.50 12.22 1.71
C LEU A 79 14.22 12.71 3.13
N ALA A 80 14.02 14.02 3.28
CA ALA A 80 13.47 14.65 4.48
C ALA A 80 12.23 15.46 4.10
N SER A 81 11.35 15.72 5.05
CA SER A 81 10.11 16.46 4.80
C SER A 81 9.75 17.38 5.97
N PRO A 82 8.85 18.36 5.79
CA PRO A 82 8.32 19.17 6.87
C PRO A 82 7.61 18.40 7.98
N THR A 83 7.23 17.13 7.73
CA THR A 83 6.65 16.24 8.74
C THR A 83 7.70 15.47 9.53
N SER A 84 8.95 15.42 9.08
CA SER A 84 10.03 14.67 9.74
C SER A 84 10.43 15.38 11.04
N GLY A 85 10.18 14.72 12.19
CA GLY A 85 10.62 15.20 13.50
C GLY A 85 12.14 15.09 13.69
N ALA A 86 12.67 15.65 14.79
CA ALA A 86 14.12 15.75 15.04
C ALA A 86 14.83 14.38 15.03
N GLU A 87 14.23 13.34 15.64
CA GLU A 87 14.78 11.99 15.63
C GLU A 87 14.86 11.43 14.21
N ARG A 88 13.80 11.63 13.42
CA ARG A 88 13.73 11.20 12.03
C ARG A 88 14.78 11.92 11.16
N ILE A 89 14.95 13.22 11.34
CA ILE A 89 15.96 14.00 10.63
C ILE A 89 17.39 13.52 10.97
N ALA A 90 17.63 13.10 12.22
CA ALA A 90 18.92 12.52 12.60
C ALA A 90 19.20 11.22 11.83
N GLN A 91 18.21 10.32 11.70
CA GLN A 91 18.31 9.09 10.91
C GLN A 91 18.54 9.36 9.41
N VAL A 92 17.84 10.36 8.85
CA VAL A 92 18.04 10.80 7.46
C VAL A 92 19.45 11.33 7.24
N ALA A 93 19.96 12.18 8.15
CA ALA A 93 21.31 12.71 8.06
C ALA A 93 22.38 11.60 8.16
N GLU A 94 22.19 10.65 9.08
CA GLU A 94 23.05 9.47 9.21
C GLU A 94 23.08 8.65 7.91
N ALA A 95 21.90 8.36 7.32
CA ALA A 95 21.79 7.63 6.06
C ALA A 95 22.49 8.35 4.89
N ALA A 96 22.42 9.68 4.86
CA ALA A 96 23.09 10.48 3.83
C ALA A 96 24.62 10.45 3.93
N THR A 97 25.14 10.10 5.09
CA THR A 97 26.59 10.10 5.36
C THR A 97 27.21 8.70 5.34
N SER A 98 26.41 7.65 5.34
CA SER A 98 26.88 6.26 5.41
C SER A 98 26.02 5.35 4.51
N PRO A 99 26.61 4.38 3.76
CA PRO A 99 28.05 4.10 3.66
C PRO A 99 28.79 5.01 2.66
N LEU A 100 28.08 5.76 1.80
CA LEU A 100 28.64 6.70 0.85
C LEU A 100 28.03 8.08 1.06
N PRO A 101 28.85 9.12 1.23
CA PRO A 101 28.36 10.48 1.32
C PRO A 101 27.63 10.87 0.03
N GLY A 102 26.47 11.47 0.18
CA GLY A 102 25.62 11.90 -0.92
C GLY A 102 25.10 13.30 -0.67
N MET A 103 23.80 13.46 -0.84
CA MET A 103 23.06 14.69 -0.50
C MET A 103 21.77 14.29 0.22
N VAL A 104 21.11 15.26 0.87
CA VAL A 104 19.74 15.08 1.38
C VAL A 104 18.77 15.84 0.47
N TYR A 105 17.67 15.19 0.13
CA TYR A 105 16.61 15.77 -0.67
C TYR A 105 15.43 16.16 0.23
N VAL A 106 15.22 17.46 0.45
CA VAL A 106 14.12 18.01 1.23
C VAL A 106 12.89 18.21 0.33
N VAL A 107 11.80 17.54 0.66
CA VAL A 107 10.52 17.71 0.00
C VAL A 107 9.85 18.98 0.51
N SER A 108 9.64 19.98 -0.35
CA SER A 108 9.12 21.30 0.03
C SER A 108 7.60 21.36 0.20
N LEU A 109 6.88 20.32 -0.17
CA LEU A 109 5.42 20.26 -0.15
C LEU A 109 4.91 18.97 0.50
N LEU A 110 3.85 19.07 1.28
CA LEU A 110 2.97 17.96 1.58
C LEU A 110 2.03 17.80 0.36
N GLY A 111 2.11 16.66 -0.31
CA GLY A 111 1.31 16.37 -1.51
C GLY A 111 2.13 15.72 -2.62
N VAL A 112 1.52 15.60 -3.81
CA VAL A 112 2.14 15.03 -4.99
C VAL A 112 2.84 16.07 -5.84
N THR A 113 3.78 15.64 -6.69
CA THR A 113 4.48 16.49 -7.64
C THR A 113 3.51 17.20 -8.59
N GLY A 114 3.67 18.52 -8.74
CA GLY A 114 2.90 19.35 -9.66
C GLY A 114 3.19 20.84 -9.46
N THR A 115 2.78 21.66 -10.44
CA THR A 115 2.80 23.12 -10.33
C THR A 115 1.51 23.57 -9.63
N ARG A 116 1.64 24.34 -8.55
CA ARG A 116 0.48 25.02 -7.92
C ARG A 116 0.43 26.47 -8.41
N GLU A 117 -0.55 26.76 -9.25
CA GLU A 117 -0.92 28.12 -9.61
C GLU A 117 -1.97 28.62 -8.61
N GLY A 118 -1.79 29.83 -8.05
CA GLY A 118 -2.79 30.48 -7.18
C GLY A 118 -2.69 30.18 -5.67
N GLU A 119 -1.54 29.69 -5.18
CA GLU A 119 -1.34 29.55 -3.73
C GLU A 119 -1.36 30.90 -3.01
N GLU A 120 -2.11 31.00 -1.89
CA GLU A 120 -2.13 32.22 -1.07
C GLU A 120 -0.75 32.57 -0.51
N ALA A 121 -0.41 33.87 -0.45
CA ALA A 121 0.90 34.34 -0.02
C ALA A 121 1.28 33.87 1.40
N LYS A 122 0.31 33.75 2.30
CA LYS A 122 0.50 33.24 3.67
C LYS A 122 0.88 31.76 3.69
N ALA A 123 0.24 30.93 2.86
CA ALA A 123 0.54 29.50 2.73
C ALA A 123 1.95 29.28 2.15
N LYS A 124 2.33 30.11 1.15
CA LYS A 124 3.68 30.12 0.57
C LYS A 124 4.75 30.49 1.59
N ALA A 125 4.53 31.53 2.40
CA ALA A 125 5.48 31.98 3.43
C ALA A 125 5.68 30.92 4.52
N ASN A 126 4.60 30.26 4.97
CA ASN A 126 4.67 29.19 5.95
C ASN A 126 5.49 27.99 5.41
N ARG A 127 5.24 27.59 4.16
CA ARG A 127 5.98 26.53 3.49
C ARG A 127 7.50 26.82 3.43
N LEU A 128 7.85 28.03 3.06
CA LEU A 128 9.27 28.45 2.98
C LEU A 128 9.96 28.36 4.34
N ALA A 129 9.26 28.81 5.40
CA ALA A 129 9.76 28.72 6.77
C ALA A 129 9.90 27.26 7.25
N GLU A 130 8.94 26.41 6.98
CA GLU A 130 9.01 24.96 7.30
C GLU A 130 10.20 24.30 6.58
N CYS A 131 10.39 24.53 5.28
CA CYS A 131 11.53 24.01 4.53
C CYS A 131 12.87 24.48 5.09
N LYS A 132 12.98 25.77 5.40
CA LYS A 132 14.20 26.35 5.99
C LYS A 132 14.54 25.69 7.33
N ALA A 133 13.54 25.43 8.17
CA ALA A 133 13.72 24.75 9.44
C ALA A 133 14.22 23.31 9.25
N VAL A 134 13.66 22.57 8.27
CA VAL A 134 14.12 21.20 7.95
C VAL A 134 15.57 21.21 7.45
N VAL A 135 15.91 22.09 6.50
CA VAL A 135 17.29 22.21 5.98
C VAL A 135 18.28 22.49 7.11
N GLN A 136 17.94 23.43 8.01
CA GLN A 136 18.79 23.72 9.16
C GLN A 136 18.95 22.53 10.10
N SER A 137 17.85 21.82 10.39
CA SER A 137 17.86 20.63 11.25
C SER A 137 18.70 19.49 10.66
N VAL A 138 18.65 19.29 9.34
CA VAL A 138 19.51 18.31 8.63
C VAL A 138 20.98 18.69 8.76
N ARG A 139 21.33 19.97 8.56
CA ARG A 139 22.71 20.46 8.73
C ARG A 139 23.21 20.28 10.16
N ASP A 140 22.38 20.58 11.14
CA ASP A 140 22.73 20.43 12.56
C ASP A 140 22.92 18.95 12.95
N ALA A 141 22.10 18.06 12.40
CA ALA A 141 22.26 16.62 12.57
C ALA A 141 23.54 16.12 11.89
N ALA A 142 23.84 16.55 10.66
CA ALA A 142 25.07 16.19 9.95
C ALA A 142 26.34 16.64 10.71
N LYS A 143 26.33 17.82 11.33
CA LYS A 143 27.43 18.30 12.19
C LYS A 143 27.70 17.36 13.36
N LYS A 144 26.67 16.75 13.97
CA LYS A 144 26.82 15.76 15.05
C LYS A 144 27.51 14.47 14.57
N HIS A 145 27.40 14.15 13.28
CA HIS A 145 28.13 13.05 12.65
C HIS A 145 29.51 13.43 12.11
N GLY A 146 30.01 14.64 12.44
CA GLY A 146 31.36 15.10 12.12
C GLY A 146 31.50 15.76 10.74
N TYR A 147 30.42 16.11 10.07
CA TYR A 147 30.41 16.83 8.80
C TYR A 147 30.54 18.33 9.04
N LYS A 148 31.38 18.98 8.24
CA LYS A 148 31.52 20.45 8.22
C LYS A 148 30.39 21.05 7.36
N GLU A 149 30.18 22.33 7.52
CA GLU A 149 29.26 23.08 6.68
C GLU A 149 29.67 22.97 5.20
N GLY A 150 28.75 22.57 4.34
CA GLY A 150 29.00 22.33 2.91
C GLY A 150 29.44 20.90 2.53
N ASP A 151 29.86 20.06 3.48
CA ASP A 151 30.28 18.67 3.18
C ASP A 151 29.10 17.77 2.75
N LEU A 152 27.88 18.06 3.22
CA LEU A 152 26.65 17.36 2.88
C LEU A 152 25.69 18.35 2.21
N PRO A 153 25.55 18.33 0.88
CA PRO A 153 24.58 19.17 0.18
C PRO A 153 23.15 18.84 0.58
N VAL A 154 22.34 19.87 0.86
CA VAL A 154 20.91 19.75 1.13
C VAL A 154 20.16 20.49 0.03
N VAL A 155 19.43 19.73 -0.79
CA VAL A 155 18.68 20.27 -1.93
C VAL A 155 17.18 20.25 -1.64
N VAL A 156 16.45 21.21 -2.21
CA VAL A 156 15.00 21.33 -2.03
C VAL A 156 14.31 21.08 -3.35
N GLY A 157 13.25 20.29 -3.34
CA GLY A 157 12.46 19.99 -4.52
C GLY A 157 10.95 19.98 -4.24
N PHE A 158 10.16 19.78 -5.30
CA PHE A 158 8.71 19.87 -5.41
C PHE A 158 8.14 21.30 -5.49
N GLY A 159 7.31 21.53 -6.52
CA GLY A 159 6.61 22.79 -6.74
C GLY A 159 7.47 23.93 -7.26
N ILE A 160 8.72 23.67 -7.65
CA ILE A 160 9.63 24.66 -8.23
C ILE A 160 9.40 24.72 -9.74
N SER A 161 8.97 25.89 -10.23
CA SER A 161 8.60 26.07 -11.65
C SER A 161 9.13 27.37 -12.26
N GLU A 162 9.60 28.31 -11.45
CA GLU A 162 10.03 29.64 -11.88
C GLU A 162 11.38 30.00 -11.25
N ARG A 163 12.13 30.90 -11.91
CA ARG A 163 13.42 31.43 -11.41
C ARG A 163 13.29 32.02 -10.00
N LYS A 164 12.22 32.74 -9.71
CA LYS A 164 11.96 33.32 -8.39
C LYS A 164 11.91 32.25 -7.29
N HIS A 165 11.33 31.07 -7.55
CA HIS A 165 11.33 29.96 -6.60
C HIS A 165 12.76 29.46 -6.33
N VAL A 166 13.60 29.36 -7.37
CA VAL A 166 14.99 28.96 -7.22
C VAL A 166 15.75 29.98 -6.36
N GLU A 167 15.57 31.27 -6.58
CA GLU A 167 16.19 32.34 -5.80
C GLU A 167 15.77 32.30 -4.34
N GLU A 168 14.47 32.11 -4.06
CA GLU A 168 13.92 32.00 -2.70
C GLU A 168 14.57 30.81 -1.93
N PHE A 169 14.64 29.63 -2.53
CA PHE A 169 15.21 28.44 -1.88
C PHE A 169 16.74 28.50 -1.78
N SER A 170 17.42 29.08 -2.74
CA SER A 170 18.88 29.23 -2.75
C SER A 170 19.44 30.13 -1.62
N THR A 171 18.54 30.83 -0.90
CA THR A 171 18.96 31.62 0.28
C THR A 171 19.35 30.76 1.48
N PHE A 172 18.93 29.47 1.51
CA PHE A 172 19.17 28.58 2.64
C PHE A 172 19.48 27.13 2.25
N ALA A 173 19.25 26.70 1.01
CA ALA A 173 19.56 25.36 0.50
C ALA A 173 20.71 25.42 -0.51
N ASP A 174 21.42 24.31 -0.68
CA ASP A 174 22.58 24.22 -1.58
C ASP A 174 22.19 24.04 -3.05
N GLY A 175 20.90 23.72 -3.29
CA GLY A 175 20.36 23.57 -4.64
C GLY A 175 18.86 23.33 -4.68
N CYS A 176 18.32 23.35 -5.91
CA CYS A 176 16.91 23.13 -6.19
C CYS A 176 16.72 22.01 -7.21
N VAL A 177 15.72 21.16 -6.98
CA VAL A 177 15.33 20.10 -7.92
C VAL A 177 14.06 20.51 -8.66
N VAL A 178 14.13 20.58 -9.98
CA VAL A 178 13.01 20.93 -10.85
C VAL A 178 12.70 19.73 -11.75
N GLY A 179 11.56 19.10 -11.54
CA GLY A 179 11.11 17.91 -12.29
C GLY A 179 9.95 18.20 -13.23
N SER A 180 8.72 18.25 -12.69
CA SER A 180 7.47 18.31 -13.47
C SER A 180 7.44 19.44 -14.50
N LYS A 181 8.00 20.62 -14.18
CA LYS A 181 8.03 21.75 -15.10
C LYS A 181 8.92 21.48 -16.31
N ILE A 182 10.08 20.84 -16.11
CA ILE A 182 11.00 20.45 -17.20
C ILE A 182 10.34 19.42 -18.11
N VAL A 183 9.71 18.38 -17.53
CA VAL A 183 9.00 17.34 -18.28
C VAL A 183 7.82 17.92 -19.07
N GLN A 184 7.06 18.82 -18.46
CA GLN A 184 5.95 19.51 -19.12
C GLN A 184 6.41 20.36 -20.30
N GLU A 185 7.50 21.11 -20.14
CA GLU A 185 8.09 21.95 -21.19
C GLU A 185 8.61 21.12 -22.35
N LEU A 186 9.33 20.02 -22.03
CA LEU A 186 9.79 19.05 -23.02
C LEU A 186 8.65 18.47 -23.84
N GLY A 187 7.55 18.04 -23.17
CA GLY A 187 6.40 17.42 -23.83
C GLY A 187 5.57 18.38 -24.69
N LYS A 188 5.48 19.66 -24.30
CA LYS A 188 4.70 20.67 -25.03
C LYS A 188 5.48 21.36 -26.13
N ASN A 189 6.75 21.73 -25.85
CA ASN A 189 7.51 22.69 -26.66
C ASN A 189 8.86 22.14 -27.14
N GLY A 190 9.22 20.91 -26.79
CA GLY A 190 10.40 20.20 -27.25
C GLY A 190 11.71 20.59 -26.57
N ILE A 191 12.80 19.97 -27.03
CA ILE A 191 14.12 20.02 -26.37
C ILE A 191 14.70 21.45 -26.32
N SER A 192 14.53 22.26 -27.36
CA SER A 192 15.07 23.63 -27.41
C SER A 192 14.44 24.54 -26.35
N ALA A 193 13.11 24.45 -26.19
CA ALA A 193 12.37 25.21 -25.18
C ALA A 193 12.73 24.75 -23.76
N MET A 194 12.85 23.43 -23.55
CA MET A 194 13.35 22.88 -22.29
C MET A 194 14.74 23.41 -21.94
N GLY A 195 15.67 23.43 -22.90
CA GLY A 195 17.02 23.98 -22.70
C GLY A 195 17.01 25.48 -22.34
N SER A 196 16.09 26.25 -22.94
CA SER A 196 15.88 27.66 -22.60
C SER A 196 15.32 27.84 -21.18
N LEU A 197 14.35 27.02 -20.79
CA LEU A 197 13.83 27.01 -19.44
C LEU A 197 14.92 26.71 -18.39
N VAL A 198 15.74 25.68 -18.65
CA VAL A 198 16.84 25.32 -17.73
C VAL A 198 17.84 26.50 -17.57
N ARG A 199 18.21 27.19 -18.66
CA ARG A 199 19.03 28.39 -18.61
C ARG A 199 18.40 29.52 -17.80
N THR A 200 17.09 29.73 -17.96
CA THR A 200 16.35 30.73 -17.18
C THR A 200 16.35 30.38 -15.70
N LEU A 201 16.10 29.13 -15.35
CA LEU A 201 16.08 28.68 -13.96
C LEU A 201 17.46 28.76 -13.29
N SER A 202 18.51 28.42 -14.00
CA SER A 202 19.91 28.47 -13.48
C SER A 202 20.52 29.88 -13.40
N GLY A 203 19.91 30.87 -14.05
CA GLY A 203 20.37 32.28 -13.98
C GLY A 203 21.50 32.68 -14.92
N GLY A 204 21.73 31.93 -15.98
CA GLY A 204 22.74 32.28 -17.00
C GLY A 204 23.32 31.07 -17.74
N PRO A 205 24.31 31.25 -18.59
CA PRO A 205 25.02 30.15 -19.21
C PRO A 205 25.61 29.27 -18.12
N LEU A 206 25.39 27.96 -18.23
CA LEU A 206 26.00 26.95 -17.33
C LEU A 206 27.51 27.13 -17.37
N GLY A 207 28.03 27.89 -16.41
CA GLY A 207 29.48 28.03 -16.23
C GLY A 207 30.07 26.67 -15.93
N SER A 208 31.17 26.34 -16.56
CA SER A 208 31.98 25.15 -16.28
C SER A 208 32.64 25.27 -14.89
N THR A 209 31.87 25.23 -13.83
CA THR A 209 32.44 25.04 -12.51
C THR A 209 32.76 23.54 -12.39
N GLN A 210 34.02 23.21 -12.59
CA GLN A 210 34.60 21.94 -12.20
C GLN A 210 34.61 21.88 -10.67
N ALA A 211 33.49 21.45 -10.08
CA ALA A 211 33.52 20.91 -8.73
C ALA A 211 33.97 19.45 -8.88
N GLU A 212 35.19 19.16 -8.44
CA GLU A 212 35.57 17.75 -8.25
C GLU A 212 34.60 17.10 -7.28
N PRO A 213 34.08 15.91 -7.60
CA PRO A 213 33.21 15.18 -6.68
C PRO A 213 34.00 14.94 -5.38
N PRO A 214 33.38 15.11 -4.21
CA PRO A 214 34.02 14.85 -2.93
C PRO A 214 34.54 13.42 -2.90
N ALA A 215 35.79 13.25 -2.39
CA ALA A 215 36.46 11.96 -2.31
C ALA A 215 35.57 10.95 -1.56
N LYS A 216 35.19 9.87 -2.24
CA LYS A 216 34.33 8.79 -1.71
C LYS A 216 35.01 8.12 -0.50
N ARG A 217 34.53 8.36 0.72
CA ARG A 217 34.97 7.67 1.93
C ARG A 217 34.11 6.40 2.10
N GLN A 218 34.74 5.25 1.95
CA GLN A 218 34.13 3.96 2.25
C GLN A 218 34.08 3.73 3.77
N LYS A 219 32.90 3.53 4.33
CA LYS A 219 32.70 3.07 5.70
C LYS A 219 31.98 1.73 5.64
N THR A 220 32.64 0.66 6.07
CA THR A 220 32.01 -0.66 6.25
C THR A 220 31.08 -0.62 7.45
N LEU A 221 29.89 -1.18 7.30
CA LEU A 221 28.90 -1.32 8.39
C LEU A 221 29.47 -2.24 9.50
N SER A 222 29.21 -1.89 10.75
CA SER A 222 29.61 -2.72 11.90
C SER A 222 28.60 -3.86 12.13
N ASP A 223 29.07 -4.99 12.71
CA ASP A 223 28.24 -6.15 13.08
C ASP A 223 27.06 -5.78 14.02
N LYS A 224 27.20 -4.70 14.75
CA LYS A 224 26.18 -4.18 15.67
C LYS A 224 25.00 -3.54 14.92
N GLU A 225 25.29 -2.79 13.87
CA GLU A 225 24.30 -2.18 12.98
C GLU A 225 23.55 -3.25 12.19
N GLU A 226 24.19 -4.35 11.82
CA GLU A 226 23.58 -5.48 11.12
C GLU A 226 22.64 -6.28 12.04
N THR A 227 22.96 -6.40 13.32
CA THR A 227 22.12 -7.08 14.32
C THR A 227 20.89 -6.25 14.71
N GLU A 228 21.02 -4.94 14.88
CA GLU A 228 19.89 -4.02 15.08
C GLU A 228 18.95 -4.00 13.86
N ARG A 229 19.52 -4.06 12.65
CA ARG A 229 18.78 -4.15 11.38
C ARG A 229 17.89 -5.39 11.31
N LYS A 230 18.40 -6.57 11.72
CA LYS A 230 17.63 -7.82 11.77
C LYS A 230 16.47 -7.73 12.77
N LYS A 231 16.66 -7.14 13.96
CA LYS A 231 15.61 -6.97 14.97
C LYS A 231 14.45 -6.08 14.51
N HIS A 232 14.72 -5.05 13.70
CA HIS A 232 13.66 -4.20 13.11
C HIS A 232 12.93 -4.89 11.98
N ALA A 233 13.60 -5.73 11.18
CA ALA A 233 12.99 -6.45 10.07
C ALA A 233 11.95 -7.48 10.51
N ASP A 234 12.19 -8.18 11.63
CA ASP A 234 11.31 -9.26 12.11
C ASP A 234 9.99 -8.78 12.72
N LYS A 235 9.89 -7.50 13.08
CA LYS A 235 8.76 -6.92 13.83
C LYS A 235 7.50 -6.68 12.98
N TRP A 236 7.60 -6.72 11.64
CA TRP A 236 6.60 -6.20 10.70
C TRP A 236 5.98 -7.24 9.77
N ASN A 237 6.45 -8.45 9.83
CA ASN A 237 6.15 -9.46 8.83
C ASN A 237 5.63 -10.73 9.47
N PHE A 238 4.42 -10.81 9.81
CA PHE A 238 3.67 -12.05 10.13
C PHE A 238 4.53 -13.34 10.08
N GLY A 239 5.71 -13.31 10.73
CA GLY A 239 6.67 -14.42 10.82
C GLY A 239 7.67 -14.57 9.67
N THR A 240 7.69 -13.67 8.67
CA THR A 240 8.72 -13.68 7.62
C THR A 240 9.28 -12.27 7.39
N SER A 241 10.60 -12.13 7.21
CA SER A 241 11.27 -10.87 6.89
C SER A 241 11.07 -10.41 5.42
N VAL A 242 10.29 -11.13 4.63
CA VAL A 242 10.20 -10.96 3.18
C VAL A 242 9.05 -10.05 2.76
N PHE A 243 7.88 -10.14 3.40
CA PHE A 243 6.65 -9.42 3.00
C PHE A 243 6.25 -8.34 4.00
N GLY A 244 5.47 -7.34 3.54
CA GLY A 244 5.05 -6.19 4.33
C GLY A 244 5.99 -4.99 4.19
N GLY A 245 6.31 -4.34 5.28
CA GLY A 245 7.18 -3.15 5.32
C GLY A 245 6.44 -1.83 5.12
N ARG A 246 7.21 -0.75 4.97
CA ARG A 246 6.73 0.63 4.77
C ARG A 246 7.41 1.25 3.57
N PHE A 247 7.02 0.84 2.39
CA PHE A 247 7.52 1.39 1.13
C PHE A 247 6.70 2.63 0.74
N ILE A 248 6.90 3.71 1.47
CA ILE A 248 6.10 4.94 1.39
C ILE A 248 7.00 6.18 1.35
N PRO A 249 6.49 7.30 0.79
CA PRO A 249 7.20 8.57 0.84
C PRO A 249 7.49 9.02 2.28
N GLU A 250 8.63 9.69 2.47
CA GLU A 250 9.07 10.22 3.76
C GLU A 250 8.00 11.10 4.46
N THR A 251 7.20 11.80 3.67
CA THR A 251 6.08 12.64 4.15
C THR A 251 5.04 11.87 4.96
N LEU A 252 4.88 10.57 4.73
CA LEU A 252 3.92 9.69 5.41
C LEU A 252 4.51 8.97 6.64
N MET A 253 5.82 8.93 6.81
CA MET A 253 6.47 8.09 7.82
C MET A 253 6.03 8.41 9.24
N VAL A 254 5.94 9.70 9.59
CA VAL A 254 5.52 10.12 10.95
C VAL A 254 4.08 9.71 11.22
N ALA A 255 3.16 9.92 10.26
CA ALA A 255 1.76 9.55 10.43
C ALA A 255 1.56 8.03 10.55
N HIS A 256 2.36 7.24 9.82
CA HIS A 256 2.34 5.78 9.99
C HIS A 256 2.87 5.34 11.35
N HIS A 257 3.89 6.03 11.87
CA HIS A 257 4.38 5.77 13.22
C HIS A 257 3.32 6.15 14.28
N GLU A 258 2.71 7.33 14.16
CA GLU A 258 1.59 7.74 15.03
C GLU A 258 0.44 6.73 15.00
N LEU A 259 0.06 6.27 13.81
CA LEU A 259 -0.99 5.26 13.63
C LEU A 259 -0.62 3.92 14.30
N GLU A 260 0.62 3.48 14.16
CA GLU A 260 1.10 2.26 14.80
C GLU A 260 1.05 2.37 16.32
N MET A 261 1.54 3.47 16.87
CA MET A 261 1.53 3.70 18.33
C MET A 261 0.10 3.82 18.85
N ALA A 262 -0.77 4.50 18.13
CA ALA A 262 -2.18 4.60 18.46
C ALA A 262 -2.84 3.21 18.46
N TRP A 263 -2.62 2.40 17.40
CA TRP A 263 -3.20 1.06 17.33
C TRP A 263 -2.71 0.16 18.46
N LYS A 264 -1.41 0.15 18.76
CA LYS A 264 -0.83 -0.60 19.90
C LYS A 264 -1.48 -0.23 21.22
N LYS A 265 -1.77 1.05 21.44
CA LYS A 265 -2.44 1.56 22.63
C LYS A 265 -3.91 1.17 22.66
N TRP A 266 -4.66 1.55 21.63
CA TRP A 266 -6.12 1.48 21.69
C TRP A 266 -6.67 0.06 21.49
N LYS A 267 -6.01 -0.81 20.74
CA LYS A 267 -6.48 -2.20 20.56
C LYS A 267 -6.52 -3.02 21.85
N VAL A 268 -5.83 -2.60 22.90
CA VAL A 268 -5.85 -3.26 24.21
C VAL A 268 -6.65 -2.47 25.25
N ASP A 269 -7.00 -1.23 24.97
CA ASP A 269 -7.73 -0.34 25.85
C ASP A 269 -9.16 -0.88 26.13
N PRO A 270 -9.57 -0.98 27.44
CA PRO A 270 -10.86 -1.56 27.78
C PRO A 270 -12.07 -0.75 27.28
N GLU A 271 -11.98 0.59 27.30
CA GLU A 271 -13.09 1.46 26.85
C GLU A 271 -13.26 1.37 25.33
N PHE A 272 -12.15 1.40 24.60
CA PHE A 272 -12.18 1.21 23.14
C PHE A 272 -12.79 -0.14 22.75
N LYS A 273 -12.38 -1.21 23.46
CA LYS A 273 -12.93 -2.56 23.22
C LYS A 273 -14.41 -2.64 23.54
N ALA A 274 -14.84 -2.04 24.65
CA ALA A 274 -16.25 -2.02 25.06
C ALA A 274 -17.10 -1.27 24.05
N GLU A 275 -16.66 -0.10 23.58
CA GLU A 275 -17.37 0.68 22.57
C GLU A 275 -17.43 -0.04 21.22
N LEU A 276 -16.32 -0.64 20.78
CA LEU A 276 -16.29 -1.45 19.55
C LEU A 276 -17.22 -2.65 19.67
N ALA A 277 -17.26 -3.34 20.82
CA ALA A 277 -18.15 -4.47 21.06
C ALA A 277 -19.62 -4.03 21.06
N ARG A 278 -19.94 -2.89 21.68
CA ARG A 278 -21.28 -2.30 21.63
C ARG A 278 -21.72 -2.01 20.20
N LEU A 279 -20.88 -1.36 19.40
CA LEU A 279 -21.21 -1.06 18.00
C LEU A 279 -21.31 -2.32 17.13
N ARG A 280 -20.48 -3.33 17.39
CA ARG A 280 -20.62 -4.64 16.72
C ARG A 280 -21.96 -5.28 16.96
N LYS A 281 -22.48 -5.19 18.18
CA LYS A 281 -23.77 -5.73 18.55
C LYS A 281 -24.93 -4.86 18.03
N ASP A 282 -24.93 -3.58 18.37
CA ASP A 282 -26.10 -2.71 18.24
C ASP A 282 -26.23 -2.09 16.85
N PHE A 283 -25.10 -1.84 16.16
CA PHE A 283 -25.07 -1.18 14.85
C PHE A 283 -24.74 -2.15 13.71
N ILE A 284 -23.74 -3.02 13.89
CA ILE A 284 -23.36 -3.98 12.85
C ILE A 284 -24.32 -5.17 12.81
N GLY A 285 -24.90 -5.55 13.95
CA GLY A 285 -25.84 -6.68 14.06
C GLY A 285 -25.12 -8.03 14.25
N GLY A 286 -23.89 -7.99 14.80
CA GLY A 286 -23.14 -9.22 15.12
C GLY A 286 -23.58 -9.87 16.46
N PRO A 287 -23.21 -11.14 16.68
CA PRO A 287 -22.51 -12.02 15.76
C PRO A 287 -23.37 -12.44 14.57
N THR A 288 -22.80 -12.40 13.35
CA THR A 288 -23.50 -12.89 12.16
C THR A 288 -23.69 -14.41 12.25
N PRO A 289 -24.79 -14.99 11.69
CA PRO A 289 -25.03 -16.41 11.80
C PRO A 289 -23.97 -17.28 11.10
N LEU A 290 -23.69 -18.44 11.70
CA LEU A 290 -23.09 -19.57 11.01
C LEU A 290 -24.21 -20.51 10.56
N TYR A 291 -24.49 -20.56 9.25
CA TYR A 291 -25.64 -21.27 8.67
C TYR A 291 -25.20 -22.61 8.07
N HIS A 292 -25.86 -23.70 8.49
CA HIS A 292 -25.65 -25.00 7.87
C HIS A 292 -26.42 -25.10 6.57
N ALA A 293 -25.72 -25.17 5.45
CA ALA A 293 -26.27 -25.27 4.10
C ALA A 293 -26.64 -26.74 3.79
N LYS A 294 -27.70 -27.22 4.45
CA LYS A 294 -28.07 -28.65 4.42
C LYS A 294 -28.37 -29.18 3.02
N ARG A 295 -29.16 -28.44 2.24
CA ARG A 295 -29.55 -28.90 0.89
C ARG A 295 -28.40 -28.92 -0.09
N LEU A 296 -27.45 -28.00 0.11
CA LEU A 296 -26.19 -27.97 -0.65
C LEU A 296 -25.28 -29.11 -0.23
N SER A 297 -25.17 -29.37 1.09
CA SER A 297 -24.40 -30.51 1.62
C SER A 297 -24.91 -31.84 1.09
N ASP A 298 -26.25 -32.05 1.12
CA ASP A 298 -26.92 -33.24 0.58
C ASP A 298 -26.67 -33.37 -0.94
N PHE A 299 -26.68 -32.27 -1.67
CA PHE A 299 -26.44 -32.27 -3.12
C PHE A 299 -24.97 -32.62 -3.45
N CYS A 300 -24.00 -32.12 -2.69
CA CYS A 300 -22.57 -32.41 -2.88
C CYS A 300 -22.18 -33.84 -2.43
N GLY A 301 -23.04 -34.51 -1.66
CA GLY A 301 -22.90 -35.94 -1.35
C GLY A 301 -21.83 -36.32 -0.35
N GLY A 302 -21.31 -35.38 0.46
CA GLY A 302 -20.24 -35.72 1.41
C GLY A 302 -19.98 -34.67 2.48
N ALA A 303 -19.43 -33.55 2.11
CA ALA A 303 -19.02 -32.48 3.04
C ALA A 303 -20.23 -31.77 3.66
N GLN A 304 -20.16 -31.48 4.96
CA GLN A 304 -21.13 -30.61 5.64
C GLN A 304 -20.69 -29.16 5.43
N ILE A 305 -21.47 -28.40 4.64
CA ILE A 305 -21.15 -27.05 4.21
C ILE A 305 -21.81 -26.04 5.12
N TRP A 306 -21.02 -25.08 5.62
CA TRP A 306 -21.46 -24.03 6.52
C TRP A 306 -21.08 -22.66 5.98
N PHE A 307 -22.01 -21.69 6.05
CA PHE A 307 -21.79 -20.32 5.60
C PHE A 307 -21.71 -19.37 6.80
N LYS A 308 -20.60 -18.65 6.94
CA LYS A 308 -20.51 -17.48 7.81
C LYS A 308 -21.14 -16.30 7.07
N ARG A 309 -22.32 -15.89 7.52
CA ARG A 309 -23.26 -15.00 6.82
C ARG A 309 -22.93 -13.51 7.02
N GLU A 310 -21.76 -13.05 6.54
CA GLU A 310 -21.33 -11.66 6.67
C GLU A 310 -22.14 -10.67 5.82
N GLU A 311 -22.93 -11.12 4.86
CA GLU A 311 -23.87 -10.27 4.13
C GLU A 311 -25.07 -9.83 5.00
N LEU A 312 -25.28 -10.43 6.16
CA LEU A 312 -26.29 -10.02 7.14
C LEU A 312 -25.78 -8.92 8.10
N ALA A 313 -24.49 -8.61 8.07
CA ALA A 313 -23.95 -7.46 8.77
C ALA A 313 -24.50 -6.17 8.15
N HIS A 314 -24.66 -5.12 8.95
CA HIS A 314 -25.08 -3.79 8.47
C HIS A 314 -24.23 -3.35 7.27
N THR A 315 -24.84 -2.71 6.29
CA THR A 315 -24.34 -2.36 4.95
C THR A 315 -24.23 -3.52 3.95
N GLY A 316 -24.40 -4.77 4.37
CA GLY A 316 -24.50 -5.93 3.49
C GLY A 316 -23.18 -6.64 3.20
N ALA A 317 -22.13 -6.40 3.97
CA ALA A 317 -20.85 -7.10 3.85
C ALA A 317 -19.95 -6.91 5.09
N HIS A 318 -18.91 -7.73 5.20
CA HIS A 318 -17.90 -7.71 6.27
C HIS A 318 -17.14 -6.37 6.41
N LYS A 319 -17.16 -5.49 5.41
CA LYS A 319 -16.39 -4.24 5.38
C LYS A 319 -16.70 -3.31 6.56
N ILE A 320 -17.92 -3.37 7.09
CA ILE A 320 -18.35 -2.54 8.22
C ILE A 320 -17.55 -2.83 9.51
N ASN A 321 -17.11 -4.08 9.73
CA ASN A 321 -16.28 -4.44 10.89
C ASN A 321 -14.98 -3.62 10.95
N ASN A 322 -14.35 -3.47 9.79
CA ASN A 322 -13.13 -2.69 9.62
C ASN A 322 -13.41 -1.18 9.67
N ALA A 323 -14.42 -0.71 8.95
CA ALA A 323 -14.73 0.72 8.83
C ALA A 323 -15.07 1.35 10.19
N VAL A 324 -15.92 0.70 10.99
CA VAL A 324 -16.28 1.17 12.34
C VAL A 324 -15.06 1.22 13.27
N GLY A 325 -14.23 0.18 13.26
CA GLY A 325 -13.03 0.13 14.11
C GLY A 325 -12.01 1.20 13.75
N GLN A 326 -11.75 1.43 12.46
CA GLN A 326 -10.84 2.49 12.01
C GLN A 326 -11.42 3.89 12.22
N ALA A 327 -12.74 4.09 12.09
CA ALA A 327 -13.38 5.36 12.38
C ALA A 327 -13.27 5.72 13.87
N LEU A 328 -13.48 4.74 14.78
CA LEU A 328 -13.22 4.93 16.21
C LEU A 328 -11.75 5.29 16.49
N LEU A 329 -10.81 4.62 15.81
CA LEU A 329 -9.38 4.93 15.93
C LEU A 329 -9.07 6.36 15.45
N ALA A 330 -9.70 6.80 14.36
CA ALA A 330 -9.56 8.17 13.85
C ALA A 330 -9.98 9.23 14.87
N ILE A 331 -11.09 9.00 15.59
CA ILE A 331 -11.52 9.87 16.70
C ILE A 331 -10.46 9.92 17.80
N LYS A 332 -9.89 8.77 18.17
CA LYS A 332 -8.82 8.70 19.20
C LYS A 332 -7.53 9.40 18.75
N LEU A 333 -7.30 9.51 17.44
CA LEU A 333 -6.22 10.30 16.82
C LEU A 333 -6.56 11.79 16.65
N GLY A 334 -7.78 12.22 17.01
CA GLY A 334 -8.26 13.60 16.82
C GLY A 334 -8.52 13.99 15.36
N LYS A 335 -8.63 13.01 14.46
CA LYS A 335 -8.92 13.26 13.03
C LYS A 335 -10.43 13.38 12.82
N LYS A 336 -10.84 14.41 12.09
CA LYS A 336 -12.26 14.68 11.79
C LYS A 336 -12.61 14.43 10.32
N ARG A 337 -11.63 14.35 9.45
CA ARG A 337 -11.79 14.10 8.03
C ARG A 337 -11.33 12.69 7.71
N ILE A 338 -12.20 11.92 7.07
CA ILE A 338 -11.95 10.55 6.66
C ILE A 338 -11.91 10.48 5.15
N ILE A 339 -10.95 9.75 4.62
CA ILE A 339 -10.92 9.35 3.22
C ILE A 339 -10.92 7.82 3.11
N ALA A 340 -11.48 7.32 2.02
CA ALA A 340 -11.46 5.90 1.68
C ALA A 340 -11.41 5.72 0.16
N GLU A 341 -10.92 4.57 -0.28
CA GLU A 341 -11.05 4.08 -1.65
C GLU A 341 -12.16 3.03 -1.74
N THR A 342 -12.71 2.83 -2.92
CA THR A 342 -13.63 1.71 -3.16
C THR A 342 -13.68 1.31 -4.63
N GLY A 343 -13.84 0.00 -4.93
CA GLY A 343 -14.11 -0.55 -6.26
C GLY A 343 -15.59 -0.93 -6.38
N ALA A 344 -16.00 -2.05 -5.78
CA ALA A 344 -17.41 -2.49 -5.76
C ALA A 344 -18.36 -1.55 -4.99
N GLY A 345 -17.86 -0.54 -4.31
CA GLY A 345 -18.65 0.40 -3.52
C GLY A 345 -18.92 -0.04 -2.08
N GLN A 346 -18.73 -1.30 -1.73
CA GLN A 346 -19.06 -1.83 -0.40
C GLN A 346 -18.23 -1.21 0.73
N HIS A 347 -16.91 -1.01 0.50
CA HIS A 347 -16.07 -0.33 1.48
C HIS A 347 -16.46 1.14 1.65
N GLY A 348 -16.75 1.82 0.54
CA GLY A 348 -17.23 3.20 0.57
C GLY A 348 -18.53 3.36 1.35
N VAL A 349 -19.52 2.49 1.13
CA VAL A 349 -20.78 2.49 1.89
C VAL A 349 -20.54 2.22 3.37
N ALA A 350 -19.68 1.24 3.71
CA ALA A 350 -19.34 0.94 5.10
C ALA A 350 -18.64 2.11 5.80
N THR A 351 -17.70 2.76 5.10
CA THR A 351 -17.00 3.95 5.63
C THR A 351 -17.96 5.13 5.79
N ALA A 352 -18.81 5.39 4.80
CA ALA A 352 -19.83 6.45 4.88
C ALA A 352 -20.79 6.22 6.05
N ALA A 353 -21.24 4.96 6.26
CA ALA A 353 -22.11 4.61 7.38
C ALA A 353 -21.43 4.82 8.76
N ALA A 354 -20.16 4.41 8.88
CA ALA A 354 -19.37 4.62 10.09
C ALA A 354 -19.13 6.11 10.36
N CYS A 355 -18.83 6.89 9.32
CA CYS A 355 -18.63 8.36 9.43
C CYS A 355 -19.92 9.08 9.81
N ALA A 356 -21.05 8.73 9.20
CA ALA A 356 -22.35 9.30 9.54
C ALA A 356 -22.72 9.03 11.01
N LEU A 357 -22.49 7.80 11.48
CA LEU A 357 -22.72 7.41 12.88
C LEU A 357 -21.87 8.22 13.87
N LEU A 358 -20.63 8.55 13.50
CA LEU A 358 -19.60 9.10 14.39
C LEU A 358 -19.33 10.59 14.14
N ASP A 359 -20.16 11.27 13.35
CA ASP A 359 -20.06 12.71 13.00
C ASP A 359 -18.68 13.08 12.41
N LEU A 360 -18.26 12.33 11.38
CA LEU A 360 -17.00 12.51 10.67
C LEU A 360 -17.24 12.91 9.21
N GLU A 361 -16.46 13.86 8.70
CA GLU A 361 -16.44 14.16 7.26
C GLU A 361 -15.93 12.97 6.48
N CYS A 362 -16.60 12.59 5.39
CA CYS A 362 -16.29 11.41 4.59
C CYS A 362 -16.12 11.75 3.11
N ILE A 363 -14.95 11.40 2.55
CA ILE A 363 -14.67 11.48 1.12
C ILE A 363 -14.28 10.10 0.61
N VAL A 364 -14.94 9.62 -0.45
CA VAL A 364 -14.71 8.30 -1.02
C VAL A 364 -14.23 8.45 -2.47
N TYR A 365 -13.03 7.94 -2.74
CA TYR A 365 -12.46 7.85 -4.08
C TYR A 365 -12.90 6.55 -4.75
N MET A 366 -13.41 6.64 -5.97
CA MET A 366 -13.89 5.50 -6.73
C MET A 366 -13.56 5.68 -8.21
N GLY A 367 -13.08 4.62 -8.88
CA GLY A 367 -12.80 4.69 -10.31
C GLY A 367 -14.04 5.10 -11.10
N GLU A 368 -13.89 5.94 -12.13
CA GLU A 368 -15.04 6.42 -12.94
C GLU A 368 -15.84 5.25 -13.53
N ILE A 369 -15.15 4.20 -14.01
CA ILE A 369 -15.81 2.99 -14.53
C ILE A 369 -16.61 2.29 -13.43
N ASP A 370 -16.05 2.20 -12.24
CA ASP A 370 -16.71 1.57 -11.09
C ASP A 370 -17.89 2.40 -10.59
N THR A 371 -17.84 3.75 -10.66
CA THR A 371 -19.00 4.60 -10.29
C THR A 371 -20.20 4.35 -11.21
N GLU A 372 -19.96 4.08 -12.49
CA GLU A 372 -21.04 3.73 -13.45
C GLU A 372 -21.59 2.33 -13.20
N ARG A 373 -20.73 1.35 -12.93
CA ARG A 373 -21.14 -0.04 -12.63
C ARG A 373 -21.92 -0.15 -11.33
N GLN A 374 -21.60 0.68 -10.33
CA GLN A 374 -22.08 0.60 -8.95
C GLN A 374 -22.89 1.83 -8.53
N LYS A 375 -23.76 2.34 -9.41
CA LYS A 375 -24.59 3.54 -9.17
C LYS A 375 -25.39 3.49 -7.87
N LEU A 376 -25.89 2.32 -7.50
CA LEU A 376 -26.66 2.14 -6.27
C LEU A 376 -25.79 2.37 -5.02
N ASN A 377 -24.55 1.89 -5.02
CA ASN A 377 -23.65 2.13 -3.90
C ASN A 377 -23.21 3.60 -3.86
N CYS A 378 -23.00 4.26 -5.01
CA CYS A 378 -22.74 5.69 -5.05
C CYS A 378 -23.92 6.50 -4.47
N PHE A 379 -25.16 6.12 -4.78
CA PHE A 379 -26.36 6.72 -4.19
C PHE A 379 -26.36 6.53 -2.66
N ARG A 380 -26.16 5.30 -2.16
CA ARG A 380 -26.13 5.03 -0.71
C ARG A 380 -25.06 5.83 0.02
N MET A 381 -23.85 5.98 -0.55
CA MET A 381 -22.78 6.79 0.04
C MET A 381 -23.18 8.26 0.16
N ARG A 382 -23.81 8.83 -0.86
CA ARG A 382 -24.29 10.23 -0.84
C ARG A 382 -25.40 10.45 0.16
N GLU A 383 -26.37 9.54 0.26
CA GLU A 383 -27.43 9.60 1.27
C GLU A 383 -26.89 9.51 2.71
N LEU A 384 -25.76 8.82 2.92
CA LEU A 384 -25.03 8.80 4.18
C LEU A 384 -24.14 10.04 4.41
N GLY A 385 -24.19 11.04 3.53
CA GLY A 385 -23.46 12.31 3.65
C GLY A 385 -22.03 12.29 3.11
N ALA A 386 -21.58 11.20 2.48
CA ALA A 386 -20.24 11.13 1.91
C ALA A 386 -20.13 11.81 0.55
N THR A 387 -18.99 12.46 0.30
CA THR A 387 -18.60 12.97 -1.02
C THR A 387 -17.95 11.86 -1.83
N VAL A 388 -18.56 11.46 -2.95
CA VAL A 388 -17.99 10.45 -3.87
C VAL A 388 -17.26 11.17 -5.01
N VAL A 389 -15.95 10.92 -5.10
CA VAL A 389 -15.04 11.52 -6.09
C VAL A 389 -14.68 10.50 -7.18
N PRO A 390 -15.17 10.66 -8.43
CA PRO A 390 -14.79 9.79 -9.54
C PRO A 390 -13.33 10.01 -9.95
N VAL A 391 -12.54 8.95 -9.99
CA VAL A 391 -11.13 8.97 -10.43
C VAL A 391 -11.06 8.66 -11.92
N LYS A 392 -10.59 9.65 -12.70
CA LYS A 392 -10.55 9.63 -14.18
C LYS A 392 -9.19 9.26 -14.76
N SER A 393 -8.17 9.09 -13.91
CA SER A 393 -6.81 8.74 -14.32
C SER A 393 -6.62 7.22 -14.38
N GLY A 394 -5.61 6.77 -15.12
CA GLY A 394 -5.19 5.37 -15.22
C GLY A 394 -6.28 4.45 -15.80
N SER A 395 -6.43 3.26 -15.23
CA SER A 395 -7.46 2.29 -15.58
C SER A 395 -8.88 2.68 -15.14
N ARG A 396 -9.00 3.73 -14.33
CA ARG A 396 -10.26 4.24 -13.76
C ARG A 396 -11.02 3.21 -12.92
N THR A 397 -10.26 2.34 -12.22
CA THR A 397 -10.75 1.27 -11.35
C THR A 397 -10.17 1.40 -9.94
N LEU A 398 -10.37 0.39 -9.08
CA LEU A 398 -9.94 0.36 -7.68
C LEU A 398 -8.47 0.74 -7.48
N LYS A 399 -7.53 0.26 -8.32
CA LYS A 399 -6.11 0.59 -8.21
C LYS A 399 -5.87 2.10 -8.23
N ASP A 400 -6.52 2.81 -9.14
CA ASP A 400 -6.36 4.26 -9.26
C ASP A 400 -7.11 5.04 -8.19
N ALA A 401 -8.21 4.48 -7.68
CA ALA A 401 -8.89 5.00 -6.49
C ALA A 401 -7.98 4.96 -5.24
N VAL A 402 -7.23 3.87 -5.04
CA VAL A 402 -6.20 3.77 -3.98
C VAL A 402 -5.11 4.83 -4.17
N ASN A 403 -4.61 4.98 -5.40
CA ASN A 403 -3.60 6.00 -5.72
C ASN A 403 -4.08 7.42 -5.38
N GLU A 404 -5.33 7.74 -5.70
CA GLU A 404 -5.89 9.08 -5.43
C GLU A 404 -6.15 9.31 -3.94
N ALA A 405 -6.65 8.30 -3.23
CA ALA A 405 -6.79 8.36 -1.79
C ALA A 405 -5.43 8.58 -1.10
N LEU A 406 -4.38 7.90 -1.53
CA LEU A 406 -3.02 8.12 -1.01
C LEU A 406 -2.51 9.52 -1.32
N ARG A 407 -2.79 10.09 -2.52
CA ARG A 407 -2.42 11.47 -2.87
C ARG A 407 -3.11 12.49 -1.98
N ASP A 408 -4.41 12.34 -1.76
CA ASP A 408 -5.15 13.18 -0.82
C ASP A 408 -4.57 13.07 0.58
N TRP A 409 -4.30 11.84 1.04
CA TRP A 409 -3.78 11.63 2.38
C TRP A 409 -2.43 12.32 2.60
N VAL A 410 -1.48 12.17 1.67
CA VAL A 410 -0.19 12.89 1.71
C VAL A 410 -0.39 14.40 1.80
N THR A 411 -1.38 14.92 1.08
CA THR A 411 -1.65 16.36 1.03
C THR A 411 -2.27 16.88 2.33
N ASN A 412 -3.17 16.11 2.94
CA ASN A 412 -4.00 16.53 4.07
C ASN A 412 -3.72 15.75 5.36
N ILE A 413 -2.53 15.21 5.52
CA ILE A 413 -2.16 14.23 6.54
C ILE A 413 -2.40 14.69 7.98
N ARG A 414 -2.29 15.99 8.24
CA ARG A 414 -2.46 16.57 9.59
C ARG A 414 -3.90 16.43 10.10
N THR A 415 -4.89 16.50 9.23
CA THR A 415 -6.33 16.52 9.60
C THR A 415 -7.08 15.26 9.22
N THR A 416 -6.50 14.43 8.34
CA THR A 416 -7.18 13.34 7.65
C THR A 416 -6.67 11.98 8.15
N HIS A 417 -7.60 11.04 8.32
CA HIS A 417 -7.29 9.62 8.48
C HIS A 417 -7.78 8.85 7.25
N TYR A 418 -6.92 7.97 6.74
CA TYR A 418 -7.26 7.08 5.64
C TYR A 418 -7.77 5.76 6.19
N ILE A 419 -9.05 5.44 5.95
CA ILE A 419 -9.63 4.13 6.26
C ILE A 419 -9.44 3.21 5.06
N ILE A 420 -8.43 2.36 5.13
CA ILE A 420 -8.13 1.41 4.05
C ILE A 420 -9.12 0.24 4.05
N GLY A 421 -9.59 -0.14 2.85
CA GLY A 421 -10.67 -1.11 2.69
C GLY A 421 -10.26 -2.58 2.71
N SER A 422 -8.97 -2.88 2.71
CA SER A 422 -8.49 -4.26 2.68
C SER A 422 -7.23 -4.44 3.53
N ALA A 423 -6.78 -5.70 3.71
CA ALA A 423 -5.58 -6.04 4.46
C ALA A 423 -4.30 -5.81 3.64
N VAL A 424 -4.26 -4.72 2.89
CA VAL A 424 -3.17 -4.27 2.01
C VAL A 424 -2.54 -3.00 2.55
N GLY A 425 -1.55 -2.48 1.85
CA GLY A 425 -0.91 -1.22 2.21
C GLY A 425 0.26 -1.37 3.19
N PRO A 426 0.89 -0.26 3.55
CA PRO A 426 2.05 -0.25 4.41
C PRO A 426 1.66 -0.58 5.85
N HIS A 427 2.61 -1.14 6.60
CA HIS A 427 2.41 -1.32 8.06
C HIS A 427 2.08 0.04 8.72
N PRO A 428 1.07 0.14 9.64
CA PRO A 428 0.39 -0.96 10.33
C PRO A 428 -0.97 -1.39 9.73
N PHE A 429 -1.36 -0.89 8.56
CA PHE A 429 -2.70 -1.16 8.01
C PHE A 429 -3.06 -2.66 7.91
N PRO A 430 -2.19 -3.56 7.41
CA PRO A 430 -2.53 -4.98 7.36
C PRO A 430 -2.87 -5.57 8.72
N ASP A 431 -2.17 -5.15 9.78
CA ASP A 431 -2.43 -5.61 11.15
C ASP A 431 -3.74 -5.03 11.71
N ILE A 432 -4.01 -3.75 11.48
CA ILE A 432 -5.26 -3.09 11.91
C ILE A 432 -6.45 -3.80 11.28
N VAL A 433 -6.41 -4.00 9.97
CA VAL A 433 -7.51 -4.63 9.23
C VAL A 433 -7.70 -6.08 9.65
N ARG A 434 -6.62 -6.87 9.77
CA ARG A 434 -6.69 -8.24 10.28
C ARG A 434 -7.33 -8.30 11.66
N ASP A 435 -6.84 -7.50 12.60
CA ASP A 435 -7.31 -7.50 14.00
C ASP A 435 -8.81 -7.13 14.07
N LEU A 436 -9.26 -6.16 13.27
CA LEU A 436 -10.67 -5.76 13.21
C LEU A 436 -11.55 -6.80 12.51
N GLN A 437 -11.06 -7.43 11.46
CA GLN A 437 -11.79 -8.46 10.71
C GLN A 437 -11.75 -9.84 11.37
N SER A 438 -10.84 -10.07 12.32
CA SER A 438 -10.73 -11.38 13.01
C SER A 438 -11.98 -11.77 13.80
N VAL A 439 -12.89 -10.81 14.03
CA VAL A 439 -14.24 -11.10 14.56
C VAL A 439 -14.97 -12.17 13.76
N ILE A 440 -14.81 -12.20 12.43
CA ILE A 440 -15.41 -13.17 11.52
C ILE A 440 -14.99 -14.60 11.91
N GLY A 441 -13.69 -14.85 11.98
CA GLY A 441 -13.13 -16.16 12.30
C GLY A 441 -13.37 -16.56 13.75
N ASN A 442 -13.24 -15.61 14.68
CA ASN A 442 -13.47 -15.87 16.11
C ASN A 442 -14.92 -16.30 16.37
N GLU A 443 -15.88 -15.61 15.78
CA GLU A 443 -17.30 -15.98 15.86
C GLU A 443 -17.56 -17.32 15.18
N ALA A 444 -17.05 -17.51 13.94
CA ALA A 444 -17.24 -18.76 13.19
C ALA A 444 -16.68 -19.96 13.97
N ARG A 445 -15.49 -19.84 14.58
CA ARG A 445 -14.89 -20.88 15.40
C ARG A 445 -15.74 -21.23 16.61
N ALA A 446 -16.18 -20.22 17.36
CA ALA A 446 -17.03 -20.44 18.55
C ALA A 446 -18.39 -21.04 18.16
N GLN A 447 -19.01 -20.53 17.10
CA GLN A 447 -20.29 -21.03 16.59
C GLN A 447 -20.18 -22.47 16.08
N MET A 448 -19.10 -22.83 15.38
CA MET A 448 -18.87 -24.19 14.90
C MET A 448 -18.76 -25.17 16.07
N LEU A 449 -17.94 -24.85 17.09
CA LEU A 449 -17.80 -25.67 18.27
C LEU A 449 -19.15 -25.85 19.01
N ASN A 450 -19.92 -24.77 19.14
CA ASN A 450 -21.22 -24.82 19.83
C ASN A 450 -22.28 -25.63 19.02
N GLN A 451 -22.36 -25.42 17.70
CA GLN A 451 -23.39 -26.08 16.87
C GLN A 451 -23.07 -27.54 16.57
N THR A 452 -21.81 -27.96 16.72
CA THR A 452 -21.41 -29.36 16.56
C THR A 452 -21.32 -30.14 17.88
N ALA A 453 -21.48 -29.46 19.04
CA ALA A 453 -21.59 -30.12 20.34
C ALA A 453 -22.93 -30.81 20.50
N GLY A 454 -22.96 -31.98 21.13
CA GLY A 454 -24.15 -32.83 21.24
C GLY A 454 -25.39 -32.24 21.94
N GLU A 455 -25.25 -31.10 22.61
CA GLU A 455 -26.35 -30.43 23.31
C GLU A 455 -27.35 -29.70 22.38
N PHE A 456 -26.98 -29.41 21.13
CA PHE A 456 -27.83 -28.66 20.18
C PHE A 456 -28.55 -29.52 19.15
N GLY A 457 -28.57 -30.87 19.29
CA GLY A 457 -29.46 -31.74 18.57
C GLY A 457 -29.34 -31.74 17.05
N HIS A 458 -28.15 -31.41 16.48
CA HIS A 458 -27.97 -31.54 15.05
C HIS A 458 -27.95 -33.03 14.66
N PRO A 459 -28.84 -33.51 13.76
CA PRO A 459 -29.01 -34.92 13.48
C PRO A 459 -27.78 -35.64 12.92
N THR A 460 -26.76 -34.88 12.48
CA THR A 460 -25.54 -35.44 11.90
C THR A 460 -24.39 -35.55 12.91
N PHE A 461 -24.49 -34.91 14.09
CA PHE A 461 -23.43 -34.88 15.11
C PHE A 461 -23.99 -35.45 16.42
N THR A 462 -23.74 -36.72 16.64
CA THR A 462 -24.20 -37.43 17.84
C THR A 462 -23.17 -37.34 18.95
N ASN A 463 -23.61 -36.83 20.12
CA ASN A 463 -22.99 -36.95 21.44
C ASN A 463 -21.44 -36.86 21.50
N GLY A 464 -20.88 -35.64 21.42
CA GLY A 464 -19.46 -35.41 21.58
C GLY A 464 -19.10 -33.93 21.84
N PRO A 465 -17.86 -33.63 22.20
CA PRO A 465 -17.38 -32.26 22.24
C PRO A 465 -17.49 -31.64 20.85
N GLY A 466 -17.78 -30.34 20.79
CA GLY A 466 -17.79 -29.59 19.54
C GLY A 466 -16.50 -29.78 18.73
N ARG A 467 -16.61 -29.78 17.41
CA ARG A 467 -15.47 -29.99 16.51
C ARG A 467 -15.19 -28.78 15.64
N LEU A 468 -13.93 -28.62 15.27
CA LEU A 468 -13.51 -27.64 14.27
C LEU A 468 -13.86 -28.12 12.85
N PRO A 469 -13.97 -27.21 11.86
CA PRO A 469 -14.13 -27.61 10.47
C PRO A 469 -12.85 -28.33 9.98
N ASP A 470 -13.02 -29.24 9.03
CA ASP A 470 -11.88 -29.89 8.34
C ASP A 470 -11.22 -28.91 7.37
N VAL A 471 -12.02 -28.02 6.76
CA VAL A 471 -11.57 -27.03 5.78
C VAL A 471 -12.23 -25.69 6.03
N VAL A 472 -11.46 -24.61 5.92
CA VAL A 472 -11.95 -23.22 5.89
C VAL A 472 -11.63 -22.63 4.53
N VAL A 473 -12.65 -22.07 3.85
CA VAL A 473 -12.54 -21.52 2.50
C VAL A 473 -13.00 -20.06 2.50
N ALA A 474 -12.24 -19.16 1.85
CA ALA A 474 -12.65 -17.77 1.65
C ALA A 474 -12.13 -17.22 0.33
N CYS A 475 -12.85 -16.28 -0.29
CA CYS A 475 -12.39 -15.58 -1.47
C CYS A 475 -11.30 -14.55 -1.11
N VAL A 476 -10.35 -14.34 -2.05
CA VAL A 476 -9.18 -13.47 -1.86
C VAL A 476 -9.07 -12.49 -3.02
N GLY A 477 -9.35 -11.21 -2.75
CA GLY A 477 -8.89 -10.07 -3.55
C GLY A 477 -7.72 -9.43 -2.80
N GLY A 478 -7.91 -8.25 -2.20
CA GLY A 478 -6.94 -7.74 -1.22
C GLY A 478 -6.86 -8.57 0.08
N GLY A 479 -7.85 -9.43 0.36
CA GLY A 479 -7.80 -10.50 1.34
C GLY A 479 -8.32 -10.17 2.75
N SER A 480 -9.10 -9.10 2.94
CA SER A 480 -9.52 -8.70 4.30
C SER A 480 -10.48 -9.71 4.95
N ASN A 481 -11.48 -10.23 4.21
CA ASN A 481 -12.38 -11.25 4.74
C ASN A 481 -11.62 -12.55 5.06
N ALA A 482 -10.75 -12.96 4.16
CA ALA A 482 -10.00 -14.20 4.27
C ALA A 482 -9.02 -14.17 5.45
N ILE A 483 -8.24 -13.11 5.63
CA ILE A 483 -7.34 -13.00 6.79
C ILE A 483 -8.12 -12.93 8.10
N GLY A 484 -9.28 -12.25 8.10
CA GLY A 484 -10.18 -12.19 9.24
C GLY A 484 -10.71 -13.57 9.65
N MET A 485 -11.10 -14.38 8.67
CA MET A 485 -11.54 -15.76 8.87
C MET A 485 -10.37 -16.66 9.29
N PHE A 486 -9.27 -16.64 8.54
CA PHE A 486 -8.15 -17.58 8.68
C PHE A 486 -7.42 -17.43 10.01
N THR A 487 -7.31 -16.20 10.53
CA THR A 487 -6.56 -15.90 11.77
C THR A 487 -6.99 -16.78 12.94
N ALA A 488 -8.28 -17.10 13.07
CA ALA A 488 -8.80 -17.93 14.16
C ALA A 488 -8.42 -19.42 14.06
N PHE A 489 -7.92 -19.88 12.89
CA PHE A 489 -7.61 -21.27 12.60
C PHE A 489 -6.14 -21.51 12.24
N LEU A 490 -5.28 -20.48 12.27
CA LEU A 490 -3.87 -20.60 11.87
C LEU A 490 -3.09 -21.61 12.72
N GLU A 491 -3.37 -21.67 14.01
CA GLU A 491 -2.71 -22.58 14.96
C GLU A 491 -3.26 -24.01 14.89
N ASP A 492 -4.45 -24.20 14.33
CA ASP A 492 -5.10 -25.50 14.20
C ASP A 492 -4.58 -26.23 12.96
N LYS A 493 -3.43 -26.88 13.05
CA LYS A 493 -2.72 -27.49 11.90
C LYS A 493 -3.53 -28.56 11.17
N GLN A 494 -4.51 -29.18 11.85
CA GLN A 494 -5.45 -30.15 11.27
C GLN A 494 -6.52 -29.50 10.40
N VAL A 495 -6.75 -28.18 10.54
CA VAL A 495 -7.68 -27.43 9.70
C VAL A 495 -6.97 -27.01 8.42
N ARG A 496 -7.40 -27.53 7.28
CA ARG A 496 -6.98 -27.05 5.97
C ARG A 496 -7.55 -25.67 5.69
N ILE A 497 -6.75 -24.76 5.15
CA ILE A 497 -7.21 -23.40 4.84
C ILE A 497 -6.94 -23.12 3.36
N VAL A 498 -7.99 -22.67 2.65
CA VAL A 498 -7.97 -22.43 1.21
C VAL A 498 -8.44 -21.02 0.90
N GLY A 499 -7.59 -20.24 0.24
CA GLY A 499 -7.92 -18.94 -0.35
C GLY A 499 -8.24 -19.09 -1.84
N VAL A 500 -9.34 -18.48 -2.30
CA VAL A 500 -9.78 -18.59 -3.69
C VAL A 500 -9.75 -17.23 -4.36
N GLU A 501 -8.93 -17.11 -5.41
CA GLU A 501 -8.75 -15.89 -6.19
C GLU A 501 -9.66 -15.87 -7.43
N ALA A 502 -9.80 -14.69 -8.06
CA ALA A 502 -10.54 -14.55 -9.31
C ALA A 502 -9.67 -14.94 -10.51
N GLY A 503 -10.03 -16.03 -11.16
CA GLY A 503 -9.37 -16.54 -12.36
C GLY A 503 -9.76 -15.83 -13.65
N GLY A 504 -10.71 -14.89 -13.62
CA GLY A 504 -11.22 -14.23 -14.81
C GLY A 504 -11.93 -15.17 -15.77
N GLU A 505 -11.90 -14.85 -17.05
CA GLU A 505 -12.69 -15.59 -18.07
C GLU A 505 -12.27 -17.06 -18.21
N HIS A 506 -10.95 -17.34 -18.21
CA HIS A 506 -10.39 -18.66 -18.54
C HIS A 506 -9.38 -19.18 -17.53
N GLY A 507 -9.14 -18.49 -16.43
CA GLY A 507 -8.00 -18.70 -15.55
C GLY A 507 -6.73 -17.99 -16.06
N PRO A 508 -5.60 -18.12 -15.35
CA PRO A 508 -4.33 -17.53 -15.75
C PRO A 508 -3.71 -18.14 -17.03
N TRP A 509 -4.24 -19.27 -17.49
CA TRP A 509 -3.80 -19.97 -18.70
C TRP A 509 -4.98 -20.27 -19.60
N LEU A 510 -4.81 -20.03 -20.91
CA LEU A 510 -5.74 -20.48 -21.92
C LEU A 510 -5.67 -22.00 -22.10
N PRO A 511 -6.67 -22.66 -22.74
CA PRO A 511 -6.67 -24.10 -22.95
C PRO A 511 -5.46 -24.65 -23.71
N ASP A 512 -4.79 -23.81 -24.51
CA ASP A 512 -3.56 -24.14 -25.25
C ASP A 512 -2.28 -23.95 -24.40
N GLY A 513 -2.40 -23.57 -23.11
CA GLY A 513 -1.30 -23.31 -22.21
C GLY A 513 -0.71 -21.89 -22.30
N THR A 514 -1.22 -21.03 -23.18
CA THR A 514 -0.81 -19.63 -23.27
C THR A 514 -1.25 -18.84 -22.03
N GLU A 515 -0.36 -18.02 -21.49
CA GLU A 515 -0.68 -17.13 -20.37
C GLU A 515 -1.62 -16.00 -20.81
N THR A 516 -2.58 -15.66 -19.94
CA THR A 516 -3.47 -14.50 -20.13
C THR A 516 -3.35 -13.54 -18.96
N ASP A 517 -3.50 -12.25 -19.24
CA ASP A 517 -3.55 -11.19 -18.22
C ASP A 517 -4.99 -10.89 -17.75
N LYS A 518 -6.01 -11.56 -18.30
CA LYS A 518 -7.42 -11.34 -17.98
C LYS A 518 -7.86 -12.11 -16.71
N HIS A 519 -7.15 -11.89 -15.61
CA HIS A 519 -7.45 -12.48 -14.29
C HIS A 519 -6.96 -11.58 -13.16
N SER A 520 -7.30 -11.90 -11.91
CA SER A 520 -6.81 -11.25 -10.68
C SER A 520 -6.22 -12.27 -9.69
N ALA A 521 -5.71 -13.40 -10.18
CA ALA A 521 -5.14 -14.48 -9.38
C ALA A 521 -3.68 -14.16 -9.00
N THR A 522 -3.50 -13.23 -8.08
CA THR A 522 -2.23 -12.61 -7.69
C THR A 522 -1.29 -13.59 -6.98
N LEU A 523 -1.81 -14.38 -6.04
CA LEU A 523 -0.99 -15.39 -5.33
C LEU A 523 -0.70 -16.60 -6.21
N THR A 524 -1.62 -16.99 -7.07
CA THR A 524 -1.44 -18.16 -7.95
C THR A 524 -0.44 -17.86 -9.05
N LYS A 525 -0.44 -16.65 -9.64
CA LYS A 525 0.33 -16.33 -10.85
C LYS A 525 1.30 -15.17 -10.70
N GLY A 526 1.11 -14.31 -9.73
CA GLY A 526 1.93 -13.10 -9.55
C GLY A 526 3.36 -13.38 -9.08
N SER A 527 4.16 -12.35 -9.10
CA SER A 527 5.53 -12.34 -8.59
C SER A 527 5.69 -11.34 -7.45
N VAL A 528 6.78 -11.45 -6.68
CA VAL A 528 7.06 -10.56 -5.55
C VAL A 528 7.41 -9.17 -6.05
N GLY A 529 6.75 -8.15 -5.51
CA GLY A 529 6.98 -6.75 -5.83
C GLY A 529 6.49 -5.82 -4.72
N VAL A 530 6.52 -4.51 -4.97
CA VAL A 530 6.03 -3.48 -4.06
C VAL A 530 4.91 -2.69 -4.72
N LEU A 531 3.77 -2.61 -4.05
CA LEU A 531 2.62 -1.82 -4.49
C LEU A 531 1.92 -1.21 -3.27
N HIS A 532 1.46 0.04 -3.39
CA HIS A 532 0.73 0.76 -2.36
C HIS A 532 1.39 0.68 -0.96
N GLY A 533 2.73 0.74 -0.94
CA GLY A 533 3.51 0.81 0.30
C GLY A 533 3.87 -0.53 0.96
N SER A 534 3.61 -1.65 0.31
CA SER A 534 3.84 -2.99 0.88
C SER A 534 4.52 -3.92 -0.12
N ARG A 535 5.48 -4.71 0.34
CA ARG A 535 6.06 -5.80 -0.44
C ARG A 535 5.17 -7.03 -0.33
N THR A 536 4.69 -7.53 -1.48
CA THR A 536 3.73 -8.63 -1.56
C THR A 536 3.82 -9.32 -2.93
N TYR A 537 2.86 -10.21 -3.27
CA TYR A 537 2.69 -10.72 -4.62
C TYR A 537 1.88 -9.74 -5.47
N LEU A 538 2.29 -9.54 -6.71
CA LEU A 538 1.70 -8.61 -7.67
C LEU A 538 1.55 -9.25 -9.04
N LEU A 539 0.53 -8.84 -9.78
CA LEU A 539 0.46 -9.03 -11.23
C LEU A 539 1.22 -7.90 -11.91
N GLN A 540 2.40 -8.21 -12.42
CA GLN A 540 3.33 -7.24 -13.01
C GLN A 540 4.10 -7.82 -14.19
N SER A 541 4.62 -6.91 -15.04
CA SER A 541 5.54 -7.26 -16.11
C SER A 541 6.94 -7.59 -15.54
N PRO A 542 7.84 -8.17 -16.34
CA PRO A 542 9.24 -8.37 -15.96
C PRO A 542 9.96 -7.06 -15.54
N ASP A 543 9.52 -5.91 -16.06
CA ASP A 543 10.06 -4.58 -15.71
C ASP A 543 9.40 -3.96 -14.46
N GLY A 544 8.55 -4.71 -13.75
CA GLY A 544 7.88 -4.25 -12.54
C GLY A 544 6.71 -3.29 -12.77
N GLN A 545 6.19 -3.19 -14.00
CA GLN A 545 4.98 -2.42 -14.28
C GLN A 545 3.74 -3.23 -13.90
N ILE A 546 2.85 -2.63 -13.14
CA ILE A 546 1.62 -3.28 -12.69
C ILE A 546 0.70 -3.52 -13.89
N LYS A 547 0.28 -4.77 -14.07
CA LYS A 547 -0.63 -5.18 -15.13
C LYS A 547 -2.07 -4.75 -14.82
N GLU A 548 -2.86 -4.55 -15.85
CA GLU A 548 -4.32 -4.46 -15.73
C GLU A 548 -4.87 -5.84 -15.37
N THR A 549 -5.85 -5.86 -14.50
CA THR A 549 -6.51 -7.08 -14.03
C THR A 549 -7.93 -7.18 -14.55
N HIS A 550 -8.50 -8.35 -14.47
CA HIS A 550 -9.90 -8.57 -14.80
C HIS A 550 -10.56 -9.55 -13.83
N SER A 551 -11.75 -9.20 -13.38
CA SER A 551 -12.67 -10.08 -12.68
C SER A 551 -14.10 -9.61 -12.91
N ILE A 552 -15.04 -10.54 -13.07
CA ILE A 552 -16.48 -10.24 -13.04
C ILE A 552 -16.89 -9.63 -11.70
N SER A 553 -16.11 -9.91 -10.66
CA SER A 553 -16.30 -9.39 -9.30
C SER A 553 -15.39 -8.18 -9.06
N ALA A 554 -15.97 -6.98 -9.00
CA ALA A 554 -15.22 -5.75 -8.74
C ALA A 554 -14.49 -5.76 -7.38
N GLY A 555 -14.95 -6.51 -6.38
CA GLY A 555 -14.29 -6.64 -5.08
C GLY A 555 -13.06 -7.54 -5.09
N LEU A 556 -12.86 -8.35 -6.15
CA LEU A 556 -11.67 -9.17 -6.36
C LEU A 556 -10.75 -8.63 -7.47
N ASP A 557 -11.14 -7.57 -8.17
CA ASP A 557 -10.37 -6.98 -9.27
C ASP A 557 -9.28 -6.03 -8.74
N TYR A 558 -8.14 -6.63 -8.35
CA TYR A 558 -7.00 -5.91 -7.79
C TYR A 558 -5.69 -6.65 -8.08
N PRO A 559 -4.63 -5.95 -8.56
CA PRO A 559 -3.38 -6.59 -8.99
C PRO A 559 -2.43 -6.96 -7.85
N GLY A 560 -2.83 -6.81 -6.61
CA GLY A 560 -2.03 -7.11 -5.43
C GLY A 560 -2.81 -7.89 -4.39
N VAL A 561 -2.16 -8.22 -3.27
CA VAL A 561 -2.78 -8.94 -2.15
C VAL A 561 -2.17 -8.50 -0.82
N GLY A 562 -2.85 -8.75 0.28
CA GLY A 562 -2.31 -8.49 1.61
C GLY A 562 -0.98 -9.21 1.86
N PRO A 563 0.04 -8.55 2.45
CA PRO A 563 1.35 -9.16 2.67
C PRO A 563 1.29 -10.36 3.64
N GLN A 564 0.29 -10.41 4.49
CA GLN A 564 0.08 -11.56 5.38
C GLN A 564 -0.36 -12.81 4.60
N HIS A 565 -1.16 -12.67 3.55
CA HIS A 565 -1.47 -13.77 2.64
C HIS A 565 -0.24 -14.24 1.87
N ALA A 566 0.62 -13.30 1.44
CA ALA A 566 1.91 -13.62 0.83
C ALA A 566 2.79 -14.46 1.77
N SER A 567 2.85 -14.09 3.05
CA SER A 567 3.57 -14.85 4.08
C SER A 567 2.97 -16.24 4.31
N LEU A 568 1.63 -16.34 4.39
CA LEU A 568 0.92 -17.61 4.59
C LEU A 568 1.09 -18.57 3.41
N LYS A 569 1.18 -18.05 2.18
CA LYS A 569 1.56 -18.83 0.99
C LYS A 569 3.00 -19.33 1.10
N ALA A 570 3.94 -18.43 1.40
CA ALA A 570 5.36 -18.73 1.44
C ALA A 570 5.71 -19.80 2.49
N CYS A 571 5.03 -19.80 3.65
CA CYS A 571 5.21 -20.83 4.69
C CYS A 571 4.34 -22.09 4.48
N GLY A 572 3.52 -22.14 3.44
CA GLY A 572 2.67 -23.30 3.12
C GLY A 572 1.50 -23.51 4.10
N ARG A 573 1.13 -22.51 4.91
CA ARG A 573 0.02 -22.67 5.87
C ARG A 573 -1.34 -22.58 5.19
N VAL A 574 -1.46 -21.82 4.14
CA VAL A 574 -2.68 -21.60 3.34
C VAL A 574 -2.41 -21.98 1.90
N GLU A 575 -3.30 -22.77 1.35
CA GLU A 575 -3.36 -23.09 -0.08
C GLU A 575 -4.11 -21.99 -0.82
N TYR A 576 -3.62 -21.57 -1.97
CA TYR A 576 -4.30 -20.59 -2.82
C TYR A 576 -4.57 -21.17 -4.19
N VAL A 577 -5.83 -21.06 -4.60
CA VAL A 577 -6.37 -21.55 -5.87
C VAL A 577 -7.19 -20.43 -6.51
N PHE A 578 -7.68 -20.65 -7.72
CA PHE A 578 -8.59 -19.70 -8.38
C PHE A 578 -9.87 -20.38 -8.86
N ALA A 579 -10.90 -19.57 -9.11
CA ALA A 579 -12.09 -19.95 -9.84
C ALA A 579 -12.36 -18.97 -10.97
N THR A 580 -12.85 -19.46 -12.11
CA THR A 580 -13.17 -18.60 -13.27
C THR A 580 -14.51 -17.90 -13.09
N ASP A 581 -14.77 -16.88 -13.91
CA ASP A 581 -16.03 -16.13 -13.93
C ASP A 581 -17.24 -17.06 -14.14
N THR A 582 -17.14 -18.01 -15.07
CA THR A 582 -18.18 -19.02 -15.32
C THR A 582 -18.42 -19.91 -14.10
N GLN A 583 -17.35 -20.41 -13.49
CA GLN A 583 -17.43 -21.25 -12.29
C GLN A 583 -18.07 -20.49 -11.11
N ALA A 584 -17.73 -19.23 -10.91
CA ALA A 584 -18.34 -18.39 -9.89
C ALA A 584 -19.84 -18.15 -10.14
N LEU A 585 -20.24 -17.88 -11.39
CA LEU A 585 -21.65 -17.70 -11.75
C LEU A 585 -22.47 -18.99 -11.56
N ASP A 586 -21.91 -20.13 -11.91
CA ASP A 586 -22.60 -21.41 -11.74
C ASP A 586 -22.75 -21.76 -10.25
N ALA A 587 -21.71 -21.51 -9.45
CA ALA A 587 -21.78 -21.66 -8.00
C ALA A 587 -22.85 -20.74 -7.37
N MET A 588 -22.90 -19.46 -7.79
CA MET A 588 -23.92 -18.50 -7.35
C MET A 588 -25.33 -19.02 -7.66
N ARG A 589 -25.57 -19.49 -8.88
CA ARG A 589 -26.88 -20.01 -9.31
C ARG A 589 -27.26 -21.25 -8.52
N LEU A 590 -26.31 -22.15 -8.29
CA LEU A 590 -26.56 -23.39 -7.55
C LEU A 590 -26.95 -23.11 -6.09
N VAL A 591 -26.16 -22.29 -5.40
CA VAL A 591 -26.43 -21.88 -4.01
C VAL A 591 -27.79 -21.17 -3.91
N SER A 592 -28.09 -20.27 -4.84
CA SER A 592 -29.39 -19.56 -4.86
C SER A 592 -30.57 -20.52 -4.96
N ARG A 593 -30.46 -21.56 -5.79
CA ARG A 593 -31.52 -22.53 -6.00
C ARG A 593 -31.62 -23.57 -4.86
N LYS A 594 -30.51 -23.92 -4.23
CA LYS A 594 -30.46 -24.90 -3.16
C LYS A 594 -30.82 -24.32 -1.80
N GLU A 595 -30.28 -23.13 -1.48
CA GLU A 595 -30.40 -22.56 -0.13
C GLU A 595 -31.29 -21.31 -0.07
N GLY A 596 -31.76 -20.78 -1.20
CA GLY A 596 -32.54 -19.54 -1.23
C GLY A 596 -31.69 -18.30 -0.87
N ILE A 597 -30.37 -18.41 -0.95
CA ILE A 597 -29.40 -17.35 -0.68
C ILE A 597 -28.76 -16.95 -1.99
N VAL A 598 -28.86 -15.67 -2.36
CA VAL A 598 -28.15 -15.13 -3.52
C VAL A 598 -26.83 -14.52 -3.03
N PRO A 599 -25.70 -15.24 -3.17
CA PRO A 599 -24.41 -14.72 -2.73
C PRO A 599 -23.90 -13.62 -3.67
N ALA A 600 -23.01 -12.75 -3.17
CA ALA A 600 -22.27 -11.85 -4.03
C ALA A 600 -21.30 -12.61 -4.95
N LEU A 601 -20.81 -11.97 -6.00
CA LEU A 601 -19.88 -12.58 -6.94
C LEU A 601 -18.53 -12.95 -6.27
N GLU A 602 -18.10 -12.15 -5.29
CA GLU A 602 -16.89 -12.39 -4.53
C GLU A 602 -16.88 -13.78 -3.87
N PRO A 603 -17.79 -14.10 -2.92
CA PRO A 603 -17.81 -15.42 -2.28
C PRO A 603 -18.19 -16.54 -3.24
N SER A 604 -18.80 -16.25 -4.39
CA SER A 604 -19.16 -17.27 -5.40
C SER A 604 -17.93 -17.99 -5.95
N HIS A 605 -16.77 -17.33 -6.02
CA HIS A 605 -15.50 -18.00 -6.34
C HIS A 605 -15.13 -19.04 -5.28
N ALA A 606 -15.23 -18.68 -4.00
CA ALA A 606 -14.97 -19.60 -2.89
C ALA A 606 -15.98 -20.74 -2.83
N LEU A 607 -17.26 -20.46 -3.13
CA LEU A 607 -18.33 -21.46 -3.17
C LEU A 607 -18.06 -22.53 -4.23
N HIS A 608 -17.52 -22.16 -5.40
CA HIS A 608 -17.13 -23.14 -6.42
C HIS A 608 -16.11 -24.15 -5.87
N GLN A 609 -15.10 -23.70 -5.14
CA GLN A 609 -14.09 -24.57 -4.56
C GLN A 609 -14.58 -25.37 -3.34
N THR A 610 -15.69 -24.96 -2.75
CA THR A 610 -16.29 -25.66 -1.60
C THR A 610 -17.14 -26.85 -2.03
N MET A 611 -17.67 -26.80 -3.22
CA MET A 611 -18.52 -27.83 -3.84
C MET A 611 -17.72 -28.83 -4.67
#